data_97fd6ba04c0c21bcc13fbd799987ced0
#
_entry.id   97fd6ba04c0c21bcc13fbd799987ced0
#
_cell.length_a   1.000
_cell.length_b   1.000
_cell.length_c   1.000
_cell.angle_alpha   90.00
_cell.angle_beta   90.00
_cell.angle_gamma   90.00
#
_symmetry.space_group_name_H-M   'P 1'
#
loop_
_entity.id
_entity.type
_entity.pdbx_description
1 polymer ?
#
loop_
_entity_poly.entity_id
_entity_poly.type
_entity_poly.pdbx_seq_one_letter_code
_entity_poly.pdbx_strand_id
1 'polypeptide(L)'
;MSFTSVALQMVTVSLPILLGWCISKLGFMKAELERELSRLLLQVALPCLVLSSALGDDVQLPSAADTFSLMGLSIAMYVVAIVIAFAVTAALRVPKGTECSYRFAVLFGNAGFIGFPVVQAVLGKQALLYASIALIPLNIYMFTVGVMLFSGAQGGLKKQLRNLAACCKNPGLIASLVVLVIVLTGWTDWGVVGDSISIVGTMTTPAALLLMGSSIAKYRPLEMLTNWRAYVAVAFRLVIVPVACLAVARVWPGMTSMFITTLVLEMAMPVGSNGTLYCLQYGKDARPMMQCTFLSIICSILTIPLVTMFCGV
;
A
#
# COMPACT_ATOMS: atom_id res chain seq x y z
N MET A 1 -12.42 17.07 8.35
CA MET A 1 -13.61 16.18 8.31
C MET A 1 -14.07 15.82 9.71
N SER A 2 -15.38 15.56 9.94
CA SER A 2 -15.83 15.08 11.25
C SER A 2 -15.50 13.58 11.42
N PHE A 3 -15.29 13.13 12.65
CA PHE A 3 -15.12 11.69 12.95
C PHE A 3 -16.21 10.83 12.31
N THR A 4 -17.45 11.30 12.39
CA THR A 4 -18.61 10.60 11.84
C THR A 4 -18.51 10.41 10.32
N SER A 5 -18.01 11.41 9.58
CA SER A 5 -17.85 11.31 8.12
C SER A 5 -16.76 10.30 7.73
N VAL A 6 -15.63 10.32 8.44
CA VAL A 6 -14.54 9.35 8.19
C VAL A 6 -14.98 7.93 8.58
N ALA A 7 -15.66 7.78 9.72
CA ALA A 7 -16.21 6.49 10.14
C ALA A 7 -17.22 5.94 9.12
N LEU A 8 -18.11 6.77 8.60
CA LEU A 8 -19.09 6.37 7.58
C LEU A 8 -18.39 5.94 6.28
N GLN A 9 -17.36 6.66 5.84
CA GLN A 9 -16.55 6.27 4.67
C GLN A 9 -15.86 4.92 4.91
N MET A 10 -15.35 4.67 6.12
CA MET A 10 -14.76 3.38 6.46
C MET A 10 -15.78 2.24 6.44
N VAL A 11 -17.00 2.47 6.92
CA VAL A 11 -18.11 1.50 6.77
C VAL A 11 -18.39 1.23 5.30
N THR A 12 -18.46 2.28 4.46
CA THR A 12 -18.69 2.16 3.01
C THR A 12 -17.60 1.31 2.34
N VAL A 13 -16.34 1.47 2.73
CA VAL A 13 -15.22 0.67 2.20
C VAL A 13 -15.23 -0.76 2.76
N SER A 14 -15.73 -0.95 4.00
CA SER A 14 -15.75 -2.25 4.66
C SER A 14 -16.85 -3.18 4.14
N LEU A 15 -17.97 -2.64 3.68
CA LEU A 15 -19.09 -3.45 3.15
C LEU A 15 -18.71 -4.29 1.92
N PRO A 16 -18.02 -3.77 0.89
CA PRO A 16 -17.50 -4.59 -0.20
C PRO A 16 -16.50 -5.66 0.26
N ILE A 17 -15.70 -5.39 1.29
CA ILE A 17 -14.79 -6.39 1.88
C ILE A 17 -15.59 -7.53 2.50
N LEU A 18 -16.63 -7.20 3.27
CA LEU A 18 -17.52 -8.19 3.85
C LEU A 18 -18.26 -9.00 2.75
N LEU A 19 -18.73 -8.34 1.71
CA LEU A 19 -19.32 -9.00 0.55
C LEU A 19 -18.32 -9.97 -0.12
N GLY A 20 -17.07 -9.55 -0.32
CA GLY A 20 -16.00 -10.38 -0.84
C GLY A 20 -15.75 -11.63 0.01
N TRP A 21 -15.80 -11.50 1.32
CA TRP A 21 -15.72 -12.63 2.26
C TRP A 21 -16.92 -13.57 2.10
N CYS A 22 -18.15 -13.05 2.04
CA CYS A 22 -19.37 -13.82 1.87
C CYS A 22 -19.37 -14.63 0.56
N ILE A 23 -19.09 -13.98 -0.59
CA ILE A 23 -19.10 -14.65 -1.90
C ILE A 23 -17.99 -15.70 -2.00
N SER A 24 -16.86 -15.51 -1.30
CA SER A 24 -15.81 -16.53 -1.21
C SER A 24 -16.27 -17.74 -0.40
N LYS A 25 -16.94 -17.52 0.76
CA LYS A 25 -17.50 -18.62 1.57
C LYS A 25 -18.63 -19.37 0.85
N LEU A 26 -19.39 -18.68 0.01
CA LEU A 26 -20.43 -19.29 -0.85
C LEU A 26 -19.86 -20.02 -2.07
N GLY A 27 -18.54 -19.98 -2.29
CA GLY A 27 -17.88 -20.70 -3.39
C GLY A 27 -17.91 -20.01 -4.76
N PHE A 28 -18.43 -18.77 -4.85
CA PHE A 28 -18.40 -17.99 -6.10
C PHE A 28 -16.98 -17.50 -6.43
N MET A 29 -16.19 -17.12 -5.42
CA MET A 29 -14.82 -16.66 -5.60
C MET A 29 -13.83 -17.82 -5.42
N LYS A 30 -13.65 -18.63 -6.47
CA LYS A 30 -12.67 -19.72 -6.50
C LYS A 30 -11.24 -19.15 -6.59
N ALA A 31 -10.26 -19.94 -6.15
CA ALA A 31 -8.84 -19.54 -6.14
C ALA A 31 -8.31 -19.14 -7.53
N GLU A 32 -8.84 -19.75 -8.59
CA GLU A 32 -8.47 -19.43 -9.98
C GLU A 32 -9.01 -18.04 -10.40
N LEU A 33 -10.31 -17.80 -10.17
CA LEU A 33 -10.94 -16.51 -10.44
C LEU A 33 -10.24 -15.38 -9.67
N GLU A 34 -9.93 -15.61 -8.40
CA GLU A 34 -9.23 -14.63 -7.57
C GLU A 34 -7.84 -14.31 -8.11
N ARG A 35 -7.10 -15.32 -8.57
CA ARG A 35 -5.77 -15.14 -9.17
C ARG A 35 -5.86 -14.32 -10.45
N GLU A 36 -6.79 -14.67 -11.35
CA GLU A 36 -6.93 -13.97 -12.64
C GLU A 36 -7.48 -12.53 -12.44
N LEU A 37 -8.42 -12.34 -11.53
CA LEU A 37 -8.91 -11.00 -11.17
C LEU A 37 -7.80 -10.15 -10.54
N SER A 38 -7.00 -10.72 -9.65
CA SER A 38 -5.83 -10.02 -9.08
C SER A 38 -4.83 -9.63 -10.15
N ARG A 39 -4.60 -10.50 -11.13
CA ARG A 39 -3.70 -10.23 -12.25
C ARG A 39 -4.24 -9.10 -13.13
N LEU A 40 -5.52 -9.13 -13.46
CA LEU A 40 -6.18 -8.08 -14.25
C LEU A 40 -6.10 -6.72 -13.54
N LEU A 41 -6.36 -6.72 -12.23
CA LEU A 41 -6.26 -5.50 -11.43
C LEU A 41 -4.83 -4.93 -11.42
N LEU A 42 -3.83 -5.76 -11.15
CA LEU A 42 -2.44 -5.29 -11.05
C LEU A 42 -1.86 -4.86 -12.39
N GLN A 43 -2.24 -5.52 -13.48
CA GLN A 43 -1.64 -5.28 -14.78
C GLN A 43 -2.38 -4.24 -15.62
N VAL A 44 -3.67 -4.01 -15.36
CA VAL A 44 -4.51 -3.12 -16.18
C VAL A 44 -5.23 -2.07 -15.34
N ALA A 45 -6.12 -2.48 -14.43
CA ALA A 45 -7.01 -1.55 -13.76
C ALA A 45 -6.27 -0.58 -12.83
N LEU A 46 -5.32 -1.07 -12.02
CA LEU A 46 -4.51 -0.24 -11.13
C LEU A 46 -3.64 0.77 -11.90
N PRO A 47 -2.90 0.41 -12.95
CA PRO A 47 -2.23 1.39 -13.81
C PRO A 47 -3.17 2.44 -14.38
N CYS A 48 -4.36 2.04 -14.82
CA CYS A 48 -5.38 2.99 -15.32
C CYS A 48 -5.88 3.93 -14.20
N LEU A 49 -6.10 3.42 -12.99
CA LEU A 49 -6.47 4.25 -11.83
C LEU A 49 -5.37 5.26 -11.50
N VAL A 50 -4.11 4.81 -11.50
CA VAL A 50 -2.94 5.68 -11.27
C VAL A 50 -2.89 6.79 -12.32
N LEU A 51 -2.99 6.45 -13.60
CA LEU A 51 -2.98 7.44 -14.70
C LEU A 51 -4.16 8.41 -14.60
N SER A 52 -5.38 7.92 -14.35
CA SER A 52 -6.58 8.75 -14.26
C SER A 52 -6.52 9.76 -13.11
N SER A 53 -5.68 9.54 -12.11
CA SER A 53 -5.48 10.49 -11.00
C SER A 53 -4.87 11.81 -11.44
N ALA A 54 -4.11 11.82 -12.54
CA ALA A 54 -3.45 13.00 -13.09
C ALA A 54 -4.13 13.56 -14.34
N LEU A 55 -5.21 12.93 -14.82
CA LEU A 55 -5.94 13.33 -16.04
C LEU A 55 -7.24 14.05 -15.71
N GLY A 56 -7.60 15.02 -16.57
CA GLY A 56 -8.82 15.81 -16.48
C GLY A 56 -8.60 17.23 -15.98
N ASP A 57 -9.59 18.12 -16.23
CA ASP A 57 -9.51 19.55 -15.96
C ASP A 57 -9.66 19.90 -14.47
N ASP A 58 -10.18 19.00 -13.67
CA ASP A 58 -10.47 19.16 -12.24
C ASP A 58 -9.27 18.81 -11.33
N VAL A 59 -8.15 18.39 -11.93
CA VAL A 59 -6.93 17.99 -11.17
C VAL A 59 -5.98 19.19 -11.03
N GLN A 60 -5.64 19.52 -9.80
CA GLN A 60 -4.61 20.51 -9.50
C GLN A 60 -3.25 19.83 -9.43
N LEU A 61 -2.41 20.07 -10.44
CA LEU A 61 -1.07 19.51 -10.47
C LEU A 61 -0.18 20.22 -9.43
N PRO A 62 0.56 19.48 -8.60
CA PRO A 62 1.58 20.08 -7.73
C PRO A 62 2.72 20.67 -8.56
N SER A 63 3.39 21.68 -8.04
CA SER A 63 4.61 22.19 -8.67
C SER A 63 5.70 21.12 -8.73
N ALA A 64 6.69 21.29 -9.60
CA ALA A 64 7.85 20.40 -9.64
C ALA A 64 8.56 20.31 -8.28
N ALA A 65 8.70 21.45 -7.60
CA ALA A 65 9.31 21.52 -6.27
C ALA A 65 8.51 20.71 -5.23
N ASP A 66 7.18 20.85 -5.20
CA ASP A 66 6.31 20.11 -4.31
C ASP A 66 6.34 18.61 -4.62
N THR A 67 6.37 18.25 -5.90
CA THR A 67 6.45 16.85 -6.35
C THR A 67 7.74 16.18 -5.86
N PHE A 68 8.89 16.82 -6.05
CA PHE A 68 10.16 16.29 -5.56
C PHE A 68 10.25 16.29 -4.02
N SER A 69 9.67 17.30 -3.36
CA SER A 69 9.59 17.35 -1.91
C SER A 69 8.71 16.23 -1.34
N LEU A 70 7.56 15.93 -1.98
CA LEU A 70 6.69 14.79 -1.65
C LEU A 70 7.42 13.45 -1.80
N MET A 71 8.17 13.27 -2.90
CA MET A 71 9.01 12.08 -3.09
C MET A 71 10.10 11.98 -2.02
N GLY A 72 10.77 13.09 -1.70
CA GLY A 72 11.79 13.16 -0.66
C GLY A 72 11.24 12.80 0.73
N LEU A 73 10.07 13.34 1.08
CA LEU A 73 9.38 12.99 2.33
C LEU A 73 8.99 11.49 2.35
N SER A 74 8.46 10.97 1.26
CA SER A 74 8.14 9.53 1.15
C SER A 74 9.39 8.66 1.35
N ILE A 75 10.53 9.02 0.76
CA ILE A 75 11.81 8.35 0.97
C ILE A 75 12.21 8.39 2.46
N ALA A 76 12.14 9.54 3.10
CA ALA A 76 12.47 9.71 4.51
C ALA A 76 11.57 8.84 5.41
N MET A 77 10.27 8.78 5.12
CA MET A 77 9.32 7.92 5.84
C MET A 77 9.68 6.43 5.73
N TYR A 78 10.10 5.96 4.54
CA TYR A 78 10.57 4.57 4.38
C TYR A 78 11.86 4.31 5.14
N VAL A 79 12.79 5.26 5.20
CA VAL A 79 14.01 5.13 6.03
C VAL A 79 13.64 4.97 7.50
N VAL A 80 12.72 5.78 8.02
CA VAL A 80 12.22 5.66 9.40
C VAL A 80 11.54 4.30 9.62
N ALA A 81 10.70 3.86 8.69
CA ALA A 81 10.03 2.56 8.78
C ALA A 81 11.04 1.40 8.76
N ILE A 82 12.15 1.49 8.00
CA ILE A 82 13.24 0.51 8.01
C ILE A 82 13.87 0.44 9.40
N VAL A 83 14.23 1.58 9.99
CA VAL A 83 14.83 1.63 11.34
C VAL A 83 13.90 0.98 12.36
N ILE A 84 12.61 1.33 12.33
CA ILE A 84 11.60 0.74 13.22
C ILE A 84 11.49 -0.77 13.00
N ALA A 85 11.42 -1.24 11.75
CA ALA A 85 11.28 -2.65 11.42
C ALA A 85 12.47 -3.49 11.96
N PHE A 86 13.69 -3.00 11.83
CA PHE A 86 14.86 -3.68 12.35
C PHE A 86 14.92 -3.63 13.89
N ALA A 87 14.61 -2.49 14.51
CA ALA A 87 14.59 -2.33 15.95
C ALA A 87 13.56 -3.25 16.61
N VAL A 88 12.33 -3.30 16.08
CA VAL A 88 11.25 -4.15 16.60
C VAL A 88 11.59 -5.63 16.48
N THR A 89 12.11 -6.07 15.33
CA THR A 89 12.46 -7.49 15.15
C THR A 89 13.60 -7.93 16.03
N ALA A 90 14.56 -7.04 16.31
CA ALA A 90 15.63 -7.31 17.28
C ALA A 90 15.09 -7.40 18.72
N ALA A 91 14.21 -6.46 19.12
CA ALA A 91 13.59 -6.45 20.45
C ALA A 91 12.69 -7.67 20.70
N LEU A 92 11.92 -8.10 19.68
CA LEU A 92 11.01 -9.25 19.75
C LEU A 92 11.74 -10.59 19.77
N ARG A 93 13.05 -10.62 19.53
CA ARG A 93 13.85 -11.86 19.43
C ARG A 93 13.12 -12.91 18.59
N VAL A 94 12.73 -12.51 17.38
CA VAL A 94 11.97 -13.38 16.47
C VAL A 94 12.77 -14.65 16.12
N PRO A 95 12.11 -15.80 15.87
CA PRO A 95 12.81 -17.03 15.52
C PRO A 95 13.67 -16.86 14.27
N LYS A 96 14.87 -17.49 14.30
CA LYS A 96 15.78 -17.46 13.15
C LYS A 96 15.10 -17.92 11.88
N GLY A 97 15.28 -17.19 10.80
CA GLY A 97 14.67 -17.47 9.48
C GLY A 97 13.29 -16.85 9.25
N THR A 98 12.64 -16.28 10.29
CA THR A 98 11.36 -15.57 10.16
C THR A 98 11.50 -14.05 10.22
N GLU A 99 12.71 -13.53 10.45
CA GLU A 99 12.99 -12.09 10.58
C GLU A 99 12.53 -11.29 9.35
N CYS A 100 12.70 -11.87 8.16
CA CYS A 100 12.27 -11.27 6.91
C CYS A 100 10.76 -10.98 6.89
N SER A 101 9.94 -11.91 7.39
CA SER A 101 8.48 -11.76 7.44
C SER A 101 8.05 -10.62 8.36
N TYR A 102 8.61 -10.54 9.57
CA TYR A 102 8.27 -9.47 10.51
C TYR A 102 8.79 -8.10 10.06
N ARG A 103 10.04 -8.04 9.54
CA ARG A 103 10.59 -6.79 8.99
C ARG A 103 9.75 -6.28 7.83
N PHE A 104 9.39 -7.16 6.91
CA PHE A 104 8.53 -6.81 5.77
C PHE A 104 7.14 -6.34 6.26
N ALA A 105 6.55 -7.05 7.22
CA ALA A 105 5.23 -6.70 7.75
C ALA A 105 5.20 -5.30 8.41
N VAL A 106 6.27 -4.92 9.13
CA VAL A 106 6.38 -3.56 9.71
C VAL A 106 6.68 -2.52 8.65
N LEU A 107 7.49 -2.85 7.63
CA LEU A 107 8.00 -1.90 6.65
C LEU A 107 6.99 -1.62 5.53
N PHE A 108 6.35 -2.63 4.95
CA PHE A 108 5.55 -2.48 3.72
C PHE A 108 4.06 -2.67 3.94
N GLY A 109 3.30 -1.62 3.65
CA GLY A 109 1.85 -1.67 3.56
C GLY A 109 1.34 -2.03 2.17
N ASN A 110 0.07 -2.35 2.11
CA ASN A 110 -0.65 -2.63 0.86
C ASN A 110 -1.20 -1.32 0.26
N ALA A 111 -0.31 -0.43 -0.16
CA ALA A 111 -0.66 0.87 -0.74
C ALA A 111 -1.48 0.72 -2.04
N GLY A 112 -1.13 -0.24 -2.91
CA GLY A 112 -1.80 -0.42 -4.19
C GLY A 112 -3.22 -0.95 -4.08
N PHE A 113 -3.43 -2.14 -3.46
CA PHE A 113 -4.75 -2.75 -3.41
C PHE A 113 -5.69 -2.16 -2.37
N ILE A 114 -5.16 -1.69 -1.24
CA ILE A 114 -5.95 -1.17 -0.14
C ILE A 114 -5.79 0.35 -0.04
N GLY A 115 -4.56 0.85 -0.17
CA GLY A 115 -4.26 2.25 0.00
C GLY A 115 -4.99 3.13 -1.00
N PHE A 116 -4.90 2.86 -2.29
CA PHE A 116 -5.55 3.68 -3.30
C PHE A 116 -7.07 3.76 -3.17
N PRO A 117 -7.81 2.64 -3.02
CA PRO A 117 -9.23 2.69 -2.70
C PRO A 117 -9.57 3.50 -1.45
N VAL A 118 -8.79 3.34 -0.39
CA VAL A 118 -9.01 4.05 0.88
C VAL A 118 -8.68 5.54 0.73
N VAL A 119 -7.54 5.88 0.12
CA VAL A 119 -7.15 7.28 -0.14
C VAL A 119 -8.20 7.97 -0.99
N GLN A 120 -8.67 7.33 -2.05
CA GLN A 120 -9.69 7.89 -2.92
C GLN A 120 -11.02 8.10 -2.19
N ALA A 121 -11.46 7.12 -1.38
CA ALA A 121 -12.71 7.20 -0.65
C ALA A 121 -12.68 8.26 0.47
N VAL A 122 -11.54 8.40 1.17
CA VAL A 122 -11.41 9.29 2.32
C VAL A 122 -10.99 10.69 1.94
N LEU A 123 -10.05 10.84 1.00
CA LEU A 123 -9.41 12.12 0.68
C LEU A 123 -9.70 12.60 -0.75
N GLY A 124 -10.31 11.76 -1.60
CA GLY A 124 -10.69 12.10 -2.96
C GLY A 124 -9.59 11.96 -4.01
N LYS A 125 -9.91 12.38 -5.24
CA LYS A 125 -9.06 12.22 -6.44
C LYS A 125 -7.71 12.94 -6.32
N GLN A 126 -7.69 14.13 -5.69
CA GLN A 126 -6.47 14.91 -5.53
C GLN A 126 -5.43 14.17 -4.67
N ALA A 127 -5.86 13.53 -3.58
CA ALA A 127 -4.97 12.73 -2.75
C ALA A 127 -4.49 11.46 -3.48
N LEU A 128 -5.31 10.89 -4.36
CA LEU A 128 -4.93 9.76 -5.20
C LEU A 128 -3.74 10.10 -6.12
N LEU A 129 -3.69 11.34 -6.66
CA LEU A 129 -2.54 11.82 -7.41
C LEU A 129 -1.25 11.82 -6.56
N TYR A 130 -1.32 12.29 -5.33
CA TYR A 130 -0.16 12.31 -4.43
C TYR A 130 0.29 10.90 -4.03
N ALA A 131 -0.67 10.01 -3.76
CA ALA A 131 -0.39 8.60 -3.53
C ALA A 131 0.27 7.93 -4.74
N SER A 132 -0.18 8.29 -5.96
CA SER A 132 0.41 7.79 -7.22
C SER A 132 1.86 8.20 -7.41
N ILE A 133 2.23 9.41 -7.01
CA ILE A 133 3.63 9.88 -7.00
C ILE A 133 4.43 9.13 -5.92
N ALA A 134 3.87 8.95 -4.72
CA ALA A 134 4.50 8.22 -3.63
C ALA A 134 4.71 6.73 -3.91
N LEU A 135 3.99 6.16 -4.87
CA LEU A 135 4.17 4.78 -5.33
C LEU A 135 5.57 4.56 -5.95
N ILE A 136 6.22 5.60 -6.47
CA ILE A 136 7.56 5.50 -7.06
C ILE A 136 8.59 5.10 -5.98
N PRO A 137 8.80 5.85 -4.88
CA PRO A 137 9.69 5.44 -3.80
C PRO A 137 9.30 4.09 -3.20
N LEU A 138 7.99 3.82 -2.99
CA LEU A 138 7.52 2.54 -2.48
C LEU A 138 8.01 1.37 -3.33
N ASN A 139 7.82 1.44 -4.65
CA ASN A 139 8.26 0.36 -5.54
C ASN A 139 9.78 0.19 -5.52
N ILE A 140 10.56 1.27 -5.51
CA ILE A 140 12.01 1.21 -5.39
C ILE A 140 12.41 0.46 -4.11
N TYR A 141 11.86 0.82 -2.96
CA TYR A 141 12.13 0.14 -1.69
C TYR A 141 11.63 -1.31 -1.68
N MET A 142 10.47 -1.59 -2.28
CA MET A 142 9.90 -2.94 -2.36
C MET A 142 10.81 -3.89 -3.15
N PHE A 143 11.30 -3.46 -4.31
CA PHE A 143 12.15 -4.28 -5.19
C PHE A 143 13.63 -4.29 -4.79
N THR A 144 14.07 -3.37 -3.94
CA THR A 144 15.42 -3.36 -3.38
C THR A 144 15.44 -3.96 -1.97
N VAL A 145 15.02 -3.20 -0.97
CA VAL A 145 15.02 -3.62 0.45
C VAL A 145 14.09 -4.81 0.67
N GLY A 146 12.85 -4.78 0.12
CA GLY A 146 11.89 -5.86 0.25
C GLY A 146 12.46 -7.19 -0.24
N VAL A 147 13.04 -7.21 -1.43
CA VAL A 147 13.69 -8.41 -1.98
C VAL A 147 14.91 -8.82 -1.17
N MET A 148 15.73 -7.87 -0.69
CA MET A 148 16.92 -8.17 0.14
C MET A 148 16.55 -8.86 1.45
N LEU A 149 15.44 -8.51 2.08
CA LEU A 149 14.99 -9.13 3.33
C LEU A 149 14.82 -10.65 3.18
N PHE A 150 14.32 -11.12 2.04
CA PHE A 150 14.04 -12.55 1.79
C PHE A 150 15.21 -13.28 1.12
N SER A 151 15.90 -12.64 0.18
CA SER A 151 17.02 -13.25 -0.54
C SER A 151 18.32 -13.33 0.28
N GLY A 152 18.39 -12.60 1.39
CA GLY A 152 19.61 -12.37 2.14
C GLY A 152 20.62 -11.50 1.37
N ALA A 153 21.77 -11.23 1.99
CA ALA A 153 22.82 -10.42 1.37
C ALA A 153 23.58 -11.14 0.21
N GLN A 154 23.17 -12.38 -0.12
CA GLN A 154 23.81 -13.15 -1.18
C GLN A 154 23.43 -12.62 -2.56
N GLY A 155 24.41 -12.11 -3.29
CA GLY A 155 24.23 -11.75 -4.70
C GLY A 155 24.80 -10.41 -5.17
N GLY A 156 25.41 -9.64 -4.30
CA GLY A 156 26.15 -8.41 -4.64
C GLY A 156 25.35 -7.36 -5.41
N LEU A 157 26.03 -6.32 -5.86
CA LEU A 157 25.45 -5.18 -6.60
C LEU A 157 24.73 -5.62 -7.88
N LYS A 158 25.26 -6.62 -8.62
CA LYS A 158 24.67 -7.11 -9.87
C LYS A 158 23.27 -7.68 -9.70
N LYS A 159 22.99 -8.37 -8.57
CA LYS A 159 21.67 -8.91 -8.27
C LYS A 159 20.69 -7.79 -7.88
N GLN A 160 21.16 -6.79 -7.13
CA GLN A 160 20.35 -5.61 -6.79
C GLN A 160 19.98 -4.80 -8.03
N LEU A 161 20.92 -4.56 -8.95
CA LEU A 161 20.63 -3.89 -10.24
C LEU A 161 19.62 -4.68 -11.07
N ARG A 162 19.71 -6.02 -11.08
CA ARG A 162 18.73 -6.87 -11.79
C ARG A 162 17.33 -6.78 -11.14
N ASN A 163 17.26 -6.70 -9.83
CA ASN A 163 15.98 -6.52 -9.11
C ASN A 163 15.38 -5.14 -9.41
N LEU A 164 16.22 -4.11 -9.45
CA LEU A 164 15.79 -2.75 -9.83
C LEU A 164 15.32 -2.70 -11.28
N ALA A 165 16.01 -3.39 -12.21
CA ALA A 165 15.55 -3.54 -13.59
C ALA A 165 14.21 -4.30 -13.69
N ALA A 166 13.96 -5.27 -12.79
CA ALA A 166 12.66 -5.93 -12.70
C ALA A 166 11.54 -5.00 -12.17
N CYS A 167 11.90 -4.03 -11.33
CA CYS A 167 10.98 -2.96 -10.89
C CYS A 167 10.44 -2.17 -12.09
N CYS A 168 11.29 -1.86 -13.08
CA CYS A 168 10.89 -1.13 -14.29
C CYS A 168 9.87 -1.89 -15.16
N LYS A 169 9.62 -3.16 -14.89
CA LYS A 169 8.54 -3.95 -15.55
C LYS A 169 7.23 -3.94 -14.76
N ASN A 170 7.18 -3.31 -13.60
CA ASN A 170 5.97 -3.21 -12.80
C ASN A 170 5.01 -2.20 -13.43
N PRO A 171 3.79 -2.60 -13.85
CA PRO A 171 2.86 -1.69 -14.52
C PRO A 171 2.43 -0.50 -13.66
N GLY A 172 2.30 -0.70 -12.35
CA GLY A 172 1.99 0.38 -11.40
C GLY A 172 3.12 1.42 -11.32
N LEU A 173 4.39 0.98 -11.31
CA LEU A 173 5.52 1.91 -11.36
C LEU A 173 5.58 2.65 -12.71
N ILE A 174 5.38 1.95 -13.81
CA ILE A 174 5.36 2.58 -15.15
C ILE A 174 4.27 3.67 -15.17
N ALA A 175 3.05 3.36 -14.71
CA ALA A 175 1.97 4.34 -14.63
C ALA A 175 2.34 5.54 -13.75
N SER A 176 2.97 5.31 -12.58
CA SER A 176 3.43 6.40 -11.71
C SER A 176 4.52 7.28 -12.35
N LEU A 177 5.43 6.68 -13.11
CA LEU A 177 6.42 7.45 -13.88
C LEU A 177 5.77 8.29 -14.99
N VAL A 178 4.74 7.75 -15.66
CA VAL A 178 3.95 8.52 -16.62
C VAL A 178 3.20 9.66 -15.92
N VAL A 179 2.60 9.41 -14.75
CA VAL A 179 1.99 10.48 -13.92
C VAL A 179 3.02 11.55 -13.57
N LEU A 180 4.24 11.18 -13.21
CA LEU A 180 5.30 12.15 -12.94
C LEU A 180 5.61 13.01 -14.19
N VAL A 181 5.64 12.41 -15.37
CA VAL A 181 5.82 13.16 -16.64
C VAL A 181 4.63 14.10 -16.86
N ILE A 182 3.39 13.63 -16.67
CA ILE A 182 2.18 14.48 -16.81
C ILE A 182 2.27 15.67 -15.84
N VAL A 183 2.63 15.46 -14.58
CA VAL A 183 2.77 16.51 -13.58
C VAL A 183 3.83 17.54 -13.98
N LEU A 184 4.97 17.10 -14.51
CA LEU A 184 6.06 17.99 -14.89
C LEU A 184 5.81 18.75 -16.20
N THR A 185 5.02 18.19 -17.11
CA THR A 185 4.71 18.78 -18.42
C THR A 185 3.40 19.57 -18.45
N GLY A 186 2.48 19.30 -17.52
CA GLY A 186 1.14 19.88 -17.48
C GLY A 186 0.19 19.28 -18.52
N TRP A 187 0.55 18.18 -19.19
CA TRP A 187 -0.27 17.58 -20.25
C TRP A 187 -1.35 16.65 -19.64
N THR A 188 -2.44 17.23 -19.15
CA THR A 188 -3.54 16.53 -18.46
C THR A 188 -4.70 16.13 -19.37
N ASP A 189 -4.85 16.81 -20.52
CA ASP A 189 -5.92 16.51 -21.46
C ASP A 189 -5.49 15.44 -22.47
N TRP A 190 -6.05 14.25 -22.32
CA TRP A 190 -5.89 13.13 -23.24
C TRP A 190 -7.19 12.80 -23.97
N GLY A 191 -8.20 13.67 -23.88
CA GLY A 191 -9.51 13.53 -24.51
C GLY A 191 -10.14 12.16 -24.25
N VAL A 192 -10.72 11.56 -25.28
CA VAL A 192 -11.41 10.24 -25.20
C VAL A 192 -10.52 9.14 -24.63
N VAL A 193 -9.20 9.21 -24.84
CA VAL A 193 -8.26 8.20 -24.26
C VAL A 193 -8.21 8.33 -22.75
N GLY A 194 -8.15 9.55 -22.21
CA GLY A 194 -8.19 9.82 -20.79
C GLY A 194 -9.48 9.34 -20.13
N ASP A 195 -10.62 9.58 -20.77
CA ASP A 195 -11.93 9.11 -20.31
C ASP A 195 -11.98 7.57 -20.26
N SER A 196 -11.48 6.92 -21.30
CA SER A 196 -11.43 5.46 -21.37
C SER A 196 -10.55 4.85 -20.29
N ILE A 197 -9.38 5.46 -20.03
CA ILE A 197 -8.49 5.09 -18.93
C ILE A 197 -9.20 5.24 -17.58
N SER A 198 -9.94 6.34 -17.38
CA SER A 198 -10.69 6.59 -16.15
C SER A 198 -11.77 5.53 -15.93
N ILE A 199 -12.54 5.17 -16.95
CA ILE A 199 -13.57 4.11 -16.87
C ILE A 199 -12.94 2.78 -16.40
N VAL A 200 -11.84 2.35 -17.01
CA VAL A 200 -11.15 1.12 -16.61
C VAL A 200 -10.58 1.24 -15.20
N GLY A 201 -10.03 2.41 -14.86
CA GLY A 201 -9.48 2.69 -13.52
C GLY A 201 -10.51 2.55 -12.40
N THR A 202 -11.75 2.96 -12.62
CA THR A 202 -12.83 2.87 -11.61
C THR A 202 -13.13 1.44 -11.16
N MET A 203 -12.84 0.43 -11.97
CA MET A 203 -12.98 -0.98 -11.60
C MET A 203 -12.04 -1.39 -10.47
N THR A 204 -10.92 -0.69 -10.30
CA THR A 204 -9.88 -1.06 -9.31
C THR A 204 -10.43 -1.10 -7.90
N THR A 205 -11.11 -0.06 -7.46
CA THR A 205 -11.58 0.07 -6.07
C THR A 205 -12.56 -1.05 -5.68
N PRO A 206 -13.69 -1.28 -6.37
CA PRO A 206 -14.62 -2.33 -5.96
C PRO A 206 -14.02 -3.73 -6.06
N ALA A 207 -13.27 -4.02 -7.12
CA ALA A 207 -12.68 -5.35 -7.30
C ALA A 207 -11.54 -5.63 -6.29
N ALA A 208 -10.72 -4.64 -5.94
CA ALA A 208 -9.69 -4.80 -4.91
C ALA A 208 -10.29 -5.07 -3.53
N LEU A 209 -11.37 -4.38 -3.17
CA LEU A 209 -12.07 -4.60 -1.89
C LEU A 209 -12.71 -5.99 -1.82
N LEU A 210 -13.33 -6.45 -2.91
CA LEU A 210 -13.86 -7.83 -2.99
C LEU A 210 -12.76 -8.88 -2.85
N LEU A 211 -11.62 -8.69 -3.54
CA LEU A 211 -10.46 -9.57 -3.44
C LEU A 211 -9.88 -9.61 -2.03
N MET A 212 -9.84 -8.46 -1.36
CA MET A 212 -9.39 -8.38 0.02
C MET A 212 -10.27 -9.24 0.94
N GLY A 213 -11.59 -9.13 0.82
CA GLY A 213 -12.55 -9.95 1.55
C GLY A 213 -12.39 -11.45 1.25
N SER A 214 -12.25 -11.82 -0.02
CA SER A 214 -11.99 -13.18 -0.44
C SER A 214 -10.68 -13.73 0.15
N SER A 215 -9.63 -12.94 0.17
CA SER A 215 -8.36 -13.34 0.76
C SER A 215 -8.46 -13.63 2.25
N ILE A 216 -9.21 -12.82 3.01
CA ILE A 216 -9.49 -13.08 4.44
C ILE A 216 -10.24 -14.39 4.63
N ALA A 217 -11.19 -14.72 3.75
CA ALA A 217 -12.03 -15.91 3.87
C ALA A 217 -11.25 -17.24 3.82
N LYS A 218 -10.05 -17.25 3.24
CA LYS A 218 -9.18 -18.44 3.13
C LYS A 218 -8.48 -18.81 4.41
N TYR A 219 -8.29 -17.85 5.30
CA TYR A 219 -7.58 -18.08 6.55
C TYR A 219 -8.46 -18.81 7.56
N ARG A 220 -7.86 -19.67 8.36
CA ARG A 220 -8.47 -20.25 9.56
C ARG A 220 -8.21 -19.28 10.74
N PRO A 221 -9.24 -18.58 11.24
CA PRO A 221 -9.01 -17.49 12.20
C PRO A 221 -8.21 -17.94 13.43
N LEU A 222 -8.52 -19.10 13.99
CA LEU A 222 -7.84 -19.62 15.18
C LEU A 222 -6.32 -19.82 14.96
N GLU A 223 -5.89 -20.27 13.78
CA GLU A 223 -4.47 -20.44 13.48
C GLU A 223 -3.75 -19.09 13.26
N MET A 224 -4.49 -18.09 12.79
CA MET A 224 -3.95 -16.75 12.53
C MET A 224 -3.76 -15.94 13.83
N LEU A 225 -4.48 -16.25 14.88
CA LEU A 225 -4.48 -15.51 16.16
C LEU A 225 -3.47 -16.05 17.19
N THR A 226 -2.75 -17.14 16.92
CA THR A 226 -1.87 -17.80 17.89
C THR A 226 -0.53 -17.11 18.14
N ASN A 227 -0.12 -16.20 17.27
CA ASN A 227 1.24 -15.65 17.25
C ASN A 227 1.29 -14.25 17.87
N TRP A 228 1.67 -14.15 19.16
CA TRP A 228 1.76 -12.87 19.86
C TRP A 228 2.73 -11.86 19.21
N ARG A 229 3.81 -12.34 18.53
CA ARG A 229 4.75 -11.47 17.83
C ARG A 229 4.11 -10.79 16.64
N ALA A 230 3.14 -11.44 16.00
CA ALA A 230 2.37 -10.82 14.91
C ALA A 230 1.52 -9.64 15.41
N TYR A 231 0.93 -9.73 16.60
CA TYR A 231 0.19 -8.60 17.19
C TYR A 231 1.11 -7.39 17.41
N VAL A 232 2.31 -7.61 17.96
CA VAL A 232 3.25 -6.52 18.18
C VAL A 232 3.72 -5.92 16.85
N ALA A 233 4.10 -6.74 15.87
CA ALA A 233 4.50 -6.26 14.55
C ALA A 233 3.40 -5.45 13.86
N VAL A 234 2.14 -5.89 13.97
CA VAL A 234 0.96 -5.21 13.42
C VAL A 234 0.68 -3.90 14.17
N ALA A 235 0.81 -3.87 15.50
CA ALA A 235 0.68 -2.63 16.27
C ALA A 235 1.73 -1.60 15.86
N PHE A 236 2.99 -2.02 15.65
CA PHE A 236 4.02 -1.13 15.12
C PHE A 236 3.68 -0.65 13.71
N ARG A 237 3.23 -1.54 12.82
CA ARG A 237 2.84 -1.19 11.44
C ARG A 237 1.71 -0.18 11.38
N LEU A 238 0.63 -0.41 12.15
CA LEU A 238 -0.60 0.36 12.02
C LEU A 238 -0.64 1.63 12.91
N VAL A 239 0.22 1.72 13.92
CA VAL A 239 0.22 2.84 14.87
C VAL A 239 1.57 3.52 14.92
N ILE A 240 2.63 2.81 15.29
CA ILE A 240 3.94 3.44 15.55
C ILE A 240 4.57 3.99 14.27
N VAL A 241 4.54 3.23 13.17
CA VAL A 241 5.08 3.69 11.87
C VAL A 241 4.34 4.94 11.37
N PRO A 242 2.99 4.98 11.28
CA PRO A 242 2.29 6.19 10.87
C PRO A 242 2.54 7.40 11.79
N VAL A 243 2.57 7.20 13.11
CA VAL A 243 2.85 8.27 14.07
C VAL A 243 4.27 8.82 13.90
N ALA A 244 5.26 7.95 13.74
CA ALA A 244 6.65 8.36 13.47
C ALA A 244 6.76 9.09 12.13
N CYS A 245 6.06 8.62 11.09
CA CYS A 245 6.00 9.27 9.79
C CYS A 245 5.31 10.63 9.86
N LEU A 246 4.23 10.76 10.63
CA LEU A 246 3.57 12.05 10.88
C LEU A 246 4.51 13.04 11.58
N ALA A 247 5.30 12.59 12.56
CA ALA A 247 6.29 13.44 13.23
C ALA A 247 7.34 13.95 12.24
N VAL A 248 7.85 13.11 11.35
CA VAL A 248 8.77 13.52 10.27
C VAL A 248 8.11 14.49 9.31
N ALA A 249 6.86 14.22 8.90
CA ALA A 249 6.14 15.08 7.97
C ALA A 249 5.86 16.47 8.52
N ARG A 250 5.59 16.61 9.83
CA ARG A 250 5.33 17.90 10.47
C ARG A 250 6.55 18.83 10.53
N VAL A 251 7.75 18.27 10.52
CA VAL A 251 9.00 19.06 10.49
C VAL A 251 9.52 19.26 9.07
N TRP A 252 8.90 18.61 8.06
CA TRP A 252 9.31 18.75 6.67
C TRP A 252 8.79 20.07 6.09
N PRO A 253 9.66 20.91 5.51
CA PRO A 253 9.25 22.24 5.05
C PRO A 253 8.32 22.18 3.83
N GLY A 254 7.37 23.11 3.74
CA GLY A 254 6.55 23.34 2.55
C GLY A 254 5.46 22.32 2.27
N MET A 255 5.15 21.39 3.20
CA MET A 255 4.11 20.38 2.98
C MET A 255 2.72 20.89 3.37
N THR A 256 1.76 20.70 2.47
CA THR A 256 0.34 20.94 2.76
C THR A 256 -0.24 19.81 3.63
N SER A 257 -1.30 20.11 4.38
CA SER A 257 -2.01 19.08 5.17
C SER A 257 -2.44 17.89 4.30
N MET A 258 -2.87 18.14 3.06
CA MET A 258 -3.29 17.08 2.13
C MET A 258 -2.12 16.14 1.77
N PHE A 259 -0.93 16.68 1.48
CA PHE A 259 0.27 15.88 1.23
C PHE A 259 0.63 15.01 2.43
N ILE A 260 0.70 15.64 3.62
CA ILE A 260 1.03 14.94 4.86
C ILE A 260 0.04 13.81 5.13
N THR A 261 -1.26 14.11 5.08
CA THR A 261 -2.30 13.13 5.37
C THR A 261 -2.28 11.98 4.37
N THR A 262 -2.09 12.26 3.08
CA THR A 262 -2.01 11.22 2.05
C THR A 262 -0.84 10.26 2.33
N LEU A 263 0.37 10.78 2.55
CA LEU A 263 1.54 9.95 2.81
C LEU A 263 1.44 9.16 4.11
N VAL A 264 0.95 9.78 5.18
CA VAL A 264 0.77 9.11 6.48
C VAL A 264 -0.30 8.04 6.38
N LEU A 265 -1.38 8.29 5.64
CA LEU A 265 -2.43 7.31 5.39
C LEU A 265 -1.89 6.11 4.59
N GLU A 266 -1.07 6.31 3.58
CA GLU A 266 -0.37 5.24 2.86
C GLU A 266 0.54 4.41 3.79
N MET A 267 1.22 5.09 4.73
CA MET A 267 2.03 4.41 5.75
C MET A 267 1.19 3.69 6.82
N ALA A 268 -0.10 3.99 6.95
CA ALA A 268 -1.03 3.31 7.87
C ALA A 268 -1.73 2.10 7.25
N MET A 269 -1.49 1.81 5.97
CA MET A 269 -2.12 0.67 5.29
C MET A 269 -1.69 -0.66 5.91
N PRO A 270 -2.60 -1.66 5.93
CA PRO A 270 -2.30 -3.00 6.42
C PRO A 270 -1.16 -3.65 5.63
N VAL A 271 -0.60 -4.71 6.17
CA VAL A 271 0.57 -5.42 5.61
C VAL A 271 0.36 -5.81 4.15
N GLY A 272 1.36 -5.54 3.32
CA GLY A 272 1.33 -5.84 1.89
C GLY A 272 1.33 -7.34 1.59
N SER A 273 0.44 -7.78 0.72
CA SER A 273 0.31 -9.19 0.29
C SER A 273 1.55 -9.73 -0.44
N ASN A 274 2.38 -8.86 -1.01
CA ASN A 274 3.64 -9.22 -1.67
C ASN A 274 4.61 -9.98 -0.74
N GLY A 275 4.53 -9.76 0.57
CA GLY A 275 5.36 -10.47 1.55
C GLY A 275 5.15 -11.98 1.54
N THR A 276 3.91 -12.44 1.39
CA THR A 276 3.60 -13.88 1.27
C THR A 276 4.18 -14.46 -0.02
N LEU A 277 4.08 -13.73 -1.13
CA LEU A 277 4.67 -14.14 -2.40
C LEU A 277 6.19 -14.26 -2.31
N TYR A 278 6.86 -13.32 -1.64
CA TYR A 278 8.30 -13.38 -1.40
C TYR A 278 8.68 -14.56 -0.49
N CYS A 279 7.89 -14.87 0.55
CA CYS A 279 8.12 -16.08 1.35
C CYS A 279 8.14 -17.34 0.47
N LEU A 280 7.13 -17.51 -0.38
CA LEU A 280 7.03 -18.66 -1.29
C LEU A 280 8.17 -18.69 -2.30
N GLN A 281 8.49 -17.56 -2.91
CA GLN A 281 9.54 -17.45 -3.94
C GLN A 281 10.94 -17.77 -3.38
N TYR A 282 11.20 -17.40 -2.12
CA TYR A 282 12.50 -17.59 -1.48
C TYR A 282 12.54 -18.77 -0.49
N GLY A 283 11.52 -19.65 -0.51
CA GLY A 283 11.46 -20.86 0.34
C GLY A 283 11.47 -20.54 1.83
N LYS A 284 10.84 -19.44 2.24
CA LYS A 284 10.69 -19.03 3.64
C LYS A 284 9.33 -19.48 4.20
N ASP A 285 9.24 -19.65 5.51
CA ASP A 285 7.96 -19.91 6.16
C ASP A 285 7.02 -18.70 5.97
N ALA A 286 5.90 -18.92 5.27
CA ALA A 286 4.90 -17.91 4.99
C ALA A 286 3.92 -17.70 6.15
N ARG A 287 3.87 -18.61 7.14
CA ARG A 287 2.88 -18.55 8.23
C ARG A 287 2.96 -17.23 9.03
N PRO A 288 4.14 -16.76 9.50
CA PRO A 288 4.22 -15.48 10.22
C PRO A 288 3.75 -14.28 9.38
N MET A 289 4.06 -14.29 8.07
CA MET A 289 3.61 -13.25 7.14
C MET A 289 2.11 -13.25 6.98
N MET A 290 1.49 -14.42 6.76
CA MET A 290 0.04 -14.55 6.65
C MET A 290 -0.68 -14.11 7.92
N GLN A 291 -0.13 -14.43 9.11
CA GLN A 291 -0.67 -13.98 10.40
C GLN A 291 -0.62 -12.46 10.53
N CYS A 292 0.50 -11.82 10.20
CA CYS A 292 0.61 -10.35 10.19
C CYS A 292 -0.36 -9.73 9.19
N THR A 293 -0.47 -10.27 7.98
CA THR A 293 -1.40 -9.78 6.95
C THR A 293 -2.85 -9.87 7.42
N PHE A 294 -3.28 -11.03 7.91
CA PHE A 294 -4.63 -11.24 8.41
C PHE A 294 -4.99 -10.28 9.55
N LEU A 295 -4.15 -10.22 10.59
CA LEU A 295 -4.36 -9.35 11.74
C LEU A 295 -4.39 -7.87 11.33
N SER A 296 -3.47 -7.44 10.47
CA SER A 296 -3.39 -6.05 10.06
C SER A 296 -4.62 -5.60 9.26
N ILE A 297 -5.19 -6.46 8.42
CA ILE A 297 -6.40 -6.15 7.67
C ILE A 297 -7.59 -5.93 8.62
N ILE A 298 -7.75 -6.80 9.61
CA ILE A 298 -8.85 -6.66 10.59
C ILE A 298 -8.67 -5.41 11.44
N CYS A 299 -7.46 -5.20 11.97
CA CYS A 299 -7.16 -4.05 12.81
C CYS A 299 -7.22 -2.73 12.04
N SER A 300 -6.95 -2.73 10.73
CA SER A 300 -6.94 -1.51 9.91
C SER A 300 -8.31 -0.86 9.79
N ILE A 301 -9.39 -1.62 9.91
CA ILE A 301 -10.77 -1.10 9.93
C ILE A 301 -10.92 -0.03 11.03
N LEU A 302 -10.23 -0.22 12.15
CA LEU A 302 -10.28 0.70 13.28
C LEU A 302 -9.14 1.73 13.26
N THR A 303 -7.93 1.32 12.84
CA THR A 303 -6.76 2.20 12.93
C THR A 303 -6.69 3.23 11.81
N ILE A 304 -7.21 2.94 10.61
CA ILE A 304 -7.24 3.91 9.50
C ILE A 304 -8.06 5.17 9.87
N PRO A 305 -9.31 5.07 10.38
CA PRO A 305 -10.05 6.24 10.85
C PRO A 305 -9.31 7.04 11.92
N LEU A 306 -8.71 6.34 12.89
CA LEU A 306 -7.96 7.00 13.96
C LEU A 306 -6.76 7.77 13.41
N VAL A 307 -5.96 7.17 12.54
CA VAL A 307 -4.81 7.84 11.92
C VAL A 307 -5.24 9.07 11.10
N THR A 308 -6.32 8.95 10.33
CA THR A 308 -6.86 10.07 9.53
C THR A 308 -7.24 11.26 10.43
N MET A 309 -7.87 10.98 11.58
CA MET A 309 -8.20 12.02 12.57
C MET A 309 -6.95 12.69 13.17
N PHE A 310 -5.92 11.90 13.52
CA PHE A 310 -4.66 12.44 14.06
C PHE A 310 -3.89 13.30 13.07
N CYS A 311 -4.10 13.10 11.78
CA CYS A 311 -3.55 13.95 10.72
C CYS A 311 -4.24 15.32 10.61
N GLY A 312 -5.40 15.51 11.25
CA GLY A 312 -6.11 16.79 11.28
C GLY A 312 -6.96 17.07 10.04
N VAL A 313 -7.55 16.01 9.45
CA VAL A 313 -8.50 16.11 8.30
C VAL A 313 -9.94 16.07 8.78
#